data_73058b5f936fac239ed438559ce5198c
#
_entry.id   73058b5f936fac239ed438559ce5198c
#
_cell.length_a   1.000
_cell.length_b   1.000
_cell.length_c   1.000
_cell.angle_alpha   90.00
_cell.angle_beta   90.00
_cell.angle_gamma   90.00
#
_symmetry.space_group_name_H-M   'P 1'
#
loop_
_entity.id
_entity.type
_entity.pdbx_description
1 polymer ?
#
loop_
_entity_poly.entity_id
_entity_poly.type
_entity_poly.pdbx_seq_one_letter_code
_entity_poly.pdbx_strand_id
1 'polypeptide(L)'
;MSNKRKNTAVILAIAVAIIALLFWWRLRETSQVASTPAAPVARGGPPDKLSGDQPPATRKASPELRKTFEALNHNPVEFYGRAIDQSGAPVADAEVRGTLLINTGTSGGEKRVNTTTDAQGYFQFTDLKGQDLGIFIAKEGYEYSRKVSSFSYSYFEADHKRHVPDSKNPVIFVLWKKQGAERLIHYDKVWRFPVNTGPMRIDLLSGKLANQDADLIVTVSRDPLRMPPGTRGFAWQARVDVEGGGLLLAAARDYYNMAPEASYSPTFEHKETPQNPTDYSTKWTWKEETSGIFFISSRNGKNFARVNLRIKPDVDHKEGENEAMVAAEVWLNPNGSRNLEFDPAKAITPP
;
A
#
# COMPACT_ATOMS: atom_id res chain seq x y z
N MET A 1 -31.81 -35.97 -8.05
CA MET A 1 -30.33 -35.81 -8.10
C MET A 1 -29.82 -34.35 -7.86
N SER A 2 -30.61 -33.47 -7.24
CA SER A 2 -30.29 -32.01 -7.18
C SER A 2 -29.63 -31.49 -5.88
N ASN A 3 -29.80 -32.15 -4.74
CA ASN A 3 -29.32 -31.61 -3.45
C ASN A 3 -27.82 -31.84 -3.14
N LYS A 4 -27.21 -32.89 -3.67
CA LYS A 4 -25.76 -33.14 -3.43
C LYS A 4 -24.86 -32.08 -4.09
N ARG A 5 -25.20 -31.58 -5.27
CA ARG A 5 -24.41 -30.54 -5.97
C ARG A 5 -24.47 -29.16 -5.29
N LYS A 6 -25.61 -28.81 -4.67
CA LYS A 6 -25.74 -27.54 -3.95
C LYS A 6 -24.92 -27.51 -2.65
N ASN A 7 -24.85 -28.62 -1.92
CA ASN A 7 -24.06 -28.70 -0.69
C ASN A 7 -22.55 -28.65 -0.95
N THR A 8 -22.08 -29.25 -2.06
CA THR A 8 -20.67 -29.19 -2.43
C THR A 8 -20.22 -27.77 -2.80
N ALA A 9 -21.06 -27.01 -3.52
CA ALA A 9 -20.77 -25.62 -3.89
C ALA A 9 -20.72 -24.69 -2.67
N VAL A 10 -21.59 -24.89 -1.68
CA VAL A 10 -21.61 -24.12 -0.43
C VAL A 10 -20.36 -24.40 0.43
N ILE A 11 -19.95 -25.66 0.53
CA ILE A 11 -18.76 -26.05 1.30
C ILE A 11 -17.50 -25.46 0.64
N LEU A 12 -17.42 -25.47 -0.70
CA LEU A 12 -16.32 -24.88 -1.46
C LEU A 12 -16.22 -23.36 -1.25
N ALA A 13 -17.35 -22.66 -1.27
CA ALA A 13 -17.41 -21.21 -1.05
C ALA A 13 -16.95 -20.81 0.37
N ILE A 14 -17.33 -21.60 1.38
CA ILE A 14 -16.91 -21.37 2.77
C ILE A 14 -15.41 -21.60 2.94
N ALA A 15 -14.85 -22.64 2.32
CA ALA A 15 -13.41 -22.92 2.37
C ALA A 15 -12.58 -21.80 1.75
N VAL A 16 -13.00 -21.27 0.61
CA VAL A 16 -12.35 -20.12 -0.06
C VAL A 16 -12.40 -18.85 0.77
N ALA A 17 -13.53 -18.58 1.44
CA ALA A 17 -13.68 -17.42 2.31
C ALA A 17 -12.78 -17.50 3.56
N ILE A 18 -12.61 -18.69 4.14
CA ILE A 18 -11.73 -18.90 5.30
C ILE A 18 -10.24 -18.73 4.91
N ILE A 19 -9.84 -19.20 3.73
CA ILE A 19 -8.47 -19.05 3.21
C ILE A 19 -8.16 -17.57 2.95
N ALA A 20 -9.10 -16.82 2.37
CA ALA A 20 -8.95 -15.40 2.14
C ALA A 20 -8.84 -14.58 3.45
N LEU A 21 -9.60 -14.96 4.48
CA LEU A 21 -9.55 -14.34 5.82
C LEU A 21 -8.21 -14.62 6.53
N LEU A 22 -7.69 -15.83 6.45
CA LEU A 22 -6.42 -16.21 7.05
C LEU A 22 -5.24 -15.53 6.34
N PHE A 23 -5.31 -15.35 5.03
CA PHE A 23 -4.31 -14.62 4.25
C PHE A 23 -4.31 -13.12 4.59
N TRP A 24 -5.49 -12.52 4.73
CA TRP A 24 -5.64 -11.12 5.12
C TRP A 24 -5.17 -10.85 6.56
N TRP A 25 -5.37 -11.80 7.47
CA TRP A 25 -4.91 -11.72 8.86
C TRP A 25 -3.38 -11.79 8.96
N ARG A 26 -2.73 -12.69 8.22
CA ARG A 26 -1.26 -12.79 8.14
C ARG A 26 -0.58 -11.55 7.54
N LEU A 27 -1.19 -10.92 6.54
CA LEU A 27 -0.68 -9.67 5.99
C LEU A 27 -0.72 -8.50 6.99
N ARG A 28 -1.61 -8.56 7.97
CA ARG A 28 -1.66 -7.58 9.07
C ARG A 28 -0.58 -7.78 10.13
N GLU A 29 -0.22 -9.00 10.45
CA GLU A 29 0.80 -9.30 11.49
C GLU A 29 2.23 -8.92 11.07
N THR A 30 2.56 -8.95 9.78
CA THR A 30 3.89 -8.55 9.28
C THR A 30 4.13 -7.03 9.28
N SER A 31 3.12 -6.22 9.60
CA SER A 31 3.23 -4.75 9.65
C SER A 31 3.47 -4.19 11.05
N GLN A 32 3.60 -5.02 12.08
CA GLN A 32 3.83 -4.59 13.46
C GLN A 32 5.18 -5.10 13.99
N VAL A 33 6.28 -4.52 13.53
CA VAL A 33 7.54 -4.51 14.28
C VAL A 33 7.89 -3.06 14.58
N ALA A 34 7.33 -2.54 15.66
CA ALA A 34 7.76 -1.31 16.29
C ALA A 34 8.15 -1.61 17.74
N SER A 35 9.36 -1.22 18.06
CA SER A 35 10.05 -1.29 19.34
C SER A 35 9.22 -0.76 20.52
N THR A 36 9.07 -1.58 21.57
CA THR A 36 8.52 -1.16 22.86
C THR A 36 9.68 -0.93 23.83
N PRO A 37 9.73 0.20 24.57
CA PRO A 37 10.66 0.36 25.68
C PRO A 37 10.16 -0.39 26.92
N ALA A 38 11.08 -0.99 27.64
CA ALA A 38 10.84 -1.76 28.85
C ALA A 38 10.31 -0.90 29.99
N ALA A 39 9.23 -1.33 30.64
CA ALA A 39 8.72 -0.81 31.90
C ALA A 39 9.01 -1.76 33.07
N PRO A 40 9.11 -1.27 34.32
CA PRO A 40 9.75 -1.99 35.43
C PRO A 40 8.85 -3.06 36.07
N VAL A 41 9.53 -4.10 36.55
CA VAL A 41 8.99 -5.29 37.22
C VAL A 41 8.39 -4.92 38.59
N ALA A 42 7.12 -5.23 38.79
CA ALA A 42 6.50 -5.32 40.12
C ALA A 42 6.34 -6.78 40.55
N ARG A 43 6.87 -7.11 41.75
CA ARG A 43 6.73 -8.42 42.39
C ARG A 43 5.34 -8.57 43.02
N GLY A 44 4.74 -9.74 42.89
CA GLY A 44 3.59 -10.08 43.74
C GLY A 44 2.87 -11.37 43.38
N GLY A 45 2.96 -12.38 44.26
CA GLY A 45 1.97 -13.42 44.53
C GLY A 45 2.04 -14.74 43.77
N PRO A 46 1.82 -15.88 44.43
CA PRO A 46 1.89 -17.20 43.80
C PRO A 46 0.63 -17.52 42.99
N PRO A 47 0.73 -18.25 41.87
CA PRO A 47 -0.42 -18.55 41.03
C PRO A 47 -1.17 -19.77 41.57
N ASP A 48 -2.49 -19.63 41.67
CA ASP A 48 -3.43 -20.72 41.81
C ASP A 48 -3.37 -21.65 40.60
N LYS A 49 -3.41 -22.96 40.93
CA LYS A 49 -3.46 -24.05 39.95
C LYS A 49 -4.81 -24.00 39.22
N LEU A 50 -4.82 -23.50 37.98
CA LEU A 50 -5.90 -23.77 37.05
C LEU A 50 -5.58 -24.99 36.18
N SER A 51 -6.52 -25.90 36.24
CA SER A 51 -6.67 -27.16 35.55
C SER A 51 -6.32 -27.11 34.06
N GLY A 52 -5.66 -28.19 33.60
CA GLY A 52 -5.13 -28.34 32.25
C GLY A 52 -6.12 -28.15 31.13
N ASP A 53 -5.81 -27.17 30.30
CA ASP A 53 -6.28 -27.10 28.92
C ASP A 53 -5.25 -27.83 28.06
N GLN A 54 -5.60 -29.02 27.62
CA GLN A 54 -4.87 -29.68 26.52
C GLN A 54 -5.00 -28.80 25.27
N PRO A 55 -3.91 -28.53 24.54
CA PRO A 55 -4.00 -27.86 23.27
C PRO A 55 -4.96 -28.64 22.36
N PRO A 56 -5.85 -27.97 21.61
CA PRO A 56 -6.80 -28.64 20.75
C PRO A 56 -6.07 -29.57 19.80
N ALA A 57 -6.40 -30.88 19.89
CA ALA A 57 -5.85 -31.89 19.03
C ALA A 57 -6.00 -31.45 17.58
N THR A 58 -4.89 -31.32 16.86
CA THR A 58 -4.84 -30.99 15.44
C THR A 58 -5.72 -32.00 14.70
N ARG A 59 -6.94 -31.62 14.35
CA ARG A 59 -7.86 -32.45 13.56
C ARG A 59 -7.17 -32.77 12.24
N LYS A 60 -6.72 -34.00 12.10
CA LYS A 60 -6.21 -34.51 10.82
C LYS A 60 -7.32 -34.37 9.79
N ALA A 61 -7.02 -33.69 8.68
CA ALA A 61 -7.97 -33.54 7.59
C ALA A 61 -8.47 -34.92 7.12
N SER A 62 -9.75 -35.02 6.76
CA SER A 62 -10.31 -36.27 6.24
C SER A 62 -9.57 -36.71 4.97
N PRO A 63 -9.48 -38.03 4.69
CA PRO A 63 -8.81 -38.51 3.47
C PRO A 63 -9.37 -37.93 2.18
N GLU A 64 -10.67 -37.63 2.13
CA GLU A 64 -11.31 -36.96 0.98
C GLU A 64 -10.86 -35.52 0.82
N LEU A 65 -10.76 -34.80 1.94
CA LEU A 65 -10.27 -33.42 1.94
C LEU A 65 -8.81 -33.36 1.48
N ARG A 66 -7.98 -34.30 1.94
CA ARG A 66 -6.57 -34.43 1.47
C ARG A 66 -6.48 -34.66 -0.01
N LYS A 67 -7.28 -35.58 -0.58
CA LYS A 67 -7.31 -35.83 -2.01
C LYS A 67 -7.73 -34.59 -2.81
N THR A 68 -8.70 -33.83 -2.30
CA THR A 68 -9.12 -32.57 -2.95
C THR A 68 -7.97 -31.57 -2.95
N PHE A 69 -7.28 -31.39 -1.84
CA PHE A 69 -6.13 -30.47 -1.77
C PHE A 69 -4.93 -30.96 -2.59
N GLU A 70 -4.67 -32.25 -2.63
CA GLU A 70 -3.65 -32.84 -3.51
C GLU A 70 -3.98 -32.56 -4.98
N ALA A 71 -5.23 -32.73 -5.41
CA ALA A 71 -5.66 -32.42 -6.77
C ALA A 71 -5.44 -30.93 -7.13
N LEU A 72 -5.68 -30.00 -6.19
CA LEU A 72 -5.45 -28.57 -6.39
C LEU A 72 -3.96 -28.20 -6.59
N ASN A 73 -3.04 -29.02 -6.06
CA ASN A 73 -1.60 -28.80 -6.24
C ASN A 73 -1.04 -29.36 -7.54
N HIS A 74 -1.86 -30.04 -8.34
CA HIS A 74 -1.42 -30.65 -9.59
C HIS A 74 -1.64 -29.73 -10.82
N ASN A 75 -2.20 -28.53 -10.62
CA ASN A 75 -2.34 -27.59 -11.73
C ASN A 75 -0.96 -27.25 -12.31
N PRO A 76 -0.75 -27.40 -13.61
CA PRO A 76 0.47 -26.98 -14.25
C PRO A 76 0.61 -25.45 -14.12
N VAL A 77 1.81 -25.03 -13.76
CA VAL A 77 2.15 -23.62 -13.62
C VAL A 77 3.24 -23.29 -14.62
N GLU A 78 2.88 -22.51 -15.62
CA GLU A 78 3.79 -21.93 -16.59
C GLU A 78 3.67 -20.42 -16.53
N PHE A 79 4.80 -19.73 -16.58
CA PHE A 79 4.83 -18.27 -16.52
C PHE A 79 5.91 -17.73 -17.44
N TYR A 80 5.57 -16.70 -18.21
CA TYR A 80 6.48 -15.97 -19.10
C TYR A 80 6.45 -14.50 -18.73
N GLY A 81 7.62 -13.95 -18.40
CA GLY A 81 7.79 -12.57 -18.01
C GLY A 81 8.91 -11.88 -18.77
N ARG A 82 8.83 -10.56 -18.82
CA ARG A 82 9.88 -9.71 -19.37
C ARG A 82 10.10 -8.50 -18.49
N ALA A 83 11.34 -8.27 -18.07
CA ALA A 83 11.75 -7.09 -17.32
C ALA A 83 12.27 -6.02 -18.28
N ILE A 84 11.74 -4.82 -18.16
CA ILE A 84 12.19 -3.63 -18.89
C ILE A 84 12.40 -2.48 -17.91
N ASP A 85 13.18 -1.49 -18.30
CA ASP A 85 13.30 -0.25 -17.54
C ASP A 85 12.22 0.78 -17.94
N GLN A 86 12.23 1.96 -17.31
CA GLN A 86 11.30 3.05 -17.58
C GLN A 86 11.38 3.63 -19.00
N SER A 87 12.44 3.36 -19.73
CA SER A 87 12.59 3.74 -21.15
C SER A 87 12.13 2.64 -22.11
N GLY A 88 11.77 1.46 -21.58
CA GLY A 88 11.42 0.27 -22.36
C GLY A 88 12.64 -0.60 -22.75
N ALA A 89 13.85 -0.23 -22.30
CA ALA A 89 15.04 -1.04 -22.54
C ALA A 89 15.01 -2.33 -21.70
N PRO A 90 15.50 -3.46 -22.24
CA PRO A 90 15.51 -4.73 -21.50
C PRO A 90 16.42 -4.66 -20.27
N VAL A 91 16.00 -5.29 -19.18
CA VAL A 91 16.81 -5.44 -17.97
C VAL A 91 17.31 -6.87 -17.90
N ALA A 92 18.55 -7.08 -18.39
CA ALA A 92 19.22 -8.38 -18.34
C ALA A 92 19.74 -8.71 -16.92
N ASP A 93 20.00 -9.99 -16.64
CA ASP A 93 20.60 -10.49 -15.38
C ASP A 93 19.88 -10.00 -14.11
N ALA A 94 18.59 -9.71 -14.17
CA ALA A 94 17.80 -9.44 -13.00
C ALA A 94 17.46 -10.76 -12.29
N GLU A 95 17.64 -10.82 -10.99
CA GLU A 95 17.23 -11.96 -10.18
C GLU A 95 15.69 -12.03 -10.12
N VAL A 96 15.13 -13.18 -10.49
CA VAL A 96 13.68 -13.43 -10.45
C VAL A 96 13.40 -14.55 -9.48
N ARG A 97 12.63 -14.26 -8.44
CA ARG A 97 12.17 -15.22 -7.42
C ARG A 97 10.71 -15.53 -7.63
N GLY A 98 10.42 -16.80 -7.82
CA GLY A 98 9.06 -17.34 -7.81
C GLY A 98 8.74 -17.96 -6.45
N THR A 99 7.60 -17.62 -5.87
CA THR A 99 7.06 -18.29 -4.68
C THR A 99 5.77 -18.99 -5.09
N LEU A 100 5.84 -20.30 -5.14
CA LEU A 100 4.73 -21.16 -5.53
C LEU A 100 3.98 -21.60 -4.27
N LEU A 101 2.69 -21.31 -4.19
CA LEU A 101 1.83 -21.78 -3.11
C LEU A 101 1.36 -23.20 -3.39
N ILE A 102 1.61 -24.07 -2.41
CA ILE A 102 1.20 -25.48 -2.41
C ILE A 102 0.32 -25.69 -1.19
N ASN A 103 -0.92 -26.12 -1.40
CA ASN A 103 -1.82 -26.41 -0.30
C ASN A 103 -1.66 -27.87 0.13
N THR A 104 -1.27 -28.12 1.38
CA THR A 104 -1.08 -29.46 1.91
C THR A 104 -2.30 -30.02 2.66
N GLY A 105 -3.42 -29.29 2.64
CA GLY A 105 -4.68 -29.70 3.27
C GLY A 105 -4.73 -29.45 4.78
N THR A 106 -3.60 -29.36 5.45
CA THR A 106 -3.50 -29.04 6.89
C THR A 106 -2.65 -27.82 7.16
N SER A 107 -1.80 -27.45 6.21
CA SER A 107 -0.96 -26.26 6.22
C SER A 107 -0.68 -25.83 4.78
N GLY A 108 -0.56 -24.52 4.52
CA GLY A 108 -0.01 -24.04 3.26
C GLY A 108 1.51 -24.29 3.22
N GLY A 109 2.01 -24.83 2.11
CA GLY A 109 3.43 -24.91 1.81
C GLY A 109 3.84 -23.88 0.78
N GLU A 110 5.09 -23.46 0.80
CA GLU A 110 5.69 -22.60 -0.22
C GLU A 110 6.89 -23.32 -0.84
N LYS A 111 6.96 -23.33 -2.16
CA LYS A 111 8.15 -23.75 -2.91
C LYS A 111 8.76 -22.52 -3.57
N ARG A 112 10.02 -22.25 -3.30
CA ARG A 112 10.76 -21.17 -3.95
C ARG A 112 11.49 -21.69 -5.18
N VAL A 113 11.41 -20.93 -6.25
CA VAL A 113 12.11 -21.16 -7.51
C VAL A 113 12.78 -19.87 -7.93
N ASN A 114 13.97 -19.95 -8.50
CA ASN A 114 14.73 -18.78 -8.92
C ASN A 114 15.16 -18.94 -10.36
N THR A 115 15.22 -17.83 -11.07
CA THR A 115 15.83 -17.70 -12.39
C THR A 115 16.42 -16.30 -12.55
N THR A 116 17.00 -16.00 -13.68
CA THR A 116 17.46 -14.66 -14.06
C THR A 116 16.86 -14.27 -15.39
N THR A 117 16.76 -12.98 -15.67
CA THR A 117 16.40 -12.49 -16.99
C THR A 117 17.56 -12.67 -17.97
N ASP A 118 17.22 -12.99 -19.22
CA ASP A 118 18.19 -13.03 -20.32
C ASP A 118 18.59 -11.63 -20.83
N ALA A 119 19.43 -11.57 -21.88
CA ALA A 119 19.90 -10.32 -22.48
C ALA A 119 18.76 -9.45 -23.06
N GLN A 120 17.59 -10.02 -23.37
CA GLN A 120 16.40 -9.35 -23.86
C GLN A 120 15.39 -9.07 -22.74
N GLY A 121 15.76 -9.37 -21.49
CA GLY A 121 14.94 -9.19 -20.30
C GLY A 121 13.90 -10.28 -20.06
N TYR A 122 13.87 -11.36 -20.86
CA TYR A 122 12.90 -12.45 -20.69
C TYR A 122 13.30 -13.40 -19.57
N PHE A 123 12.30 -13.99 -18.94
CA PHE A 123 12.43 -15.10 -18.00
C PHE A 123 11.20 -15.98 -18.05
N GLN A 124 11.34 -17.22 -17.61
CA GLN A 124 10.24 -18.16 -17.57
C GLN A 124 10.33 -19.09 -16.36
N PHE A 125 9.18 -19.56 -15.94
CA PHE A 125 9.01 -20.70 -15.04
C PHE A 125 8.14 -21.74 -15.74
N THR A 126 8.66 -22.93 -15.90
CA THR A 126 7.99 -24.07 -16.54
C THR A 126 8.13 -25.33 -15.66
N ASP A 127 7.35 -26.36 -15.96
CA ASP A 127 7.39 -27.64 -15.25
C ASP A 127 7.10 -27.54 -13.74
N LEU A 128 6.34 -26.54 -13.34
CA LEU A 128 5.90 -26.33 -11.97
C LEU A 128 4.46 -26.80 -11.80
N LYS A 129 4.10 -27.11 -10.54
CA LYS A 129 2.73 -27.47 -10.16
C LYS A 129 2.35 -26.77 -8.87
N GLY A 130 1.16 -26.15 -8.84
CA GLY A 130 0.69 -25.40 -7.67
C GLY A 130 -0.59 -24.62 -7.93
N GLN A 131 -0.94 -23.74 -7.01
CA GLN A 131 -2.17 -22.94 -7.07
C GLN A 131 -1.90 -21.49 -7.48
N ASP A 132 -0.90 -20.88 -6.87
CA ASP A 132 -0.55 -19.48 -7.10
C ASP A 132 0.96 -19.34 -7.22
N LEU A 133 1.40 -18.46 -8.11
CA LEU A 133 2.80 -18.10 -8.30
C LEU A 133 2.98 -16.62 -8.01
N GLY A 134 3.68 -16.31 -6.91
CA GLY A 134 4.17 -14.96 -6.61
C GLY A 134 5.48 -14.70 -7.34
N ILE A 135 5.63 -13.54 -7.99
CA ILE A 135 6.86 -13.14 -8.70
C ILE A 135 7.46 -11.93 -8.00
N PHE A 136 8.76 -11.97 -7.74
CA PHE A 136 9.57 -10.86 -7.28
C PHE A 136 10.80 -10.72 -8.17
N ILE A 137 11.12 -9.50 -8.58
CA ILE A 137 12.29 -9.22 -9.44
C ILE A 137 13.17 -8.17 -8.75
N ALA A 138 14.48 -8.42 -8.74
CA ALA A 138 15.46 -7.50 -8.20
C ALA A 138 16.68 -7.39 -9.10
N LYS A 139 17.25 -6.19 -9.19
CA LYS A 139 18.54 -5.92 -9.83
C LYS A 139 19.21 -4.77 -9.12
N GLU A 140 20.52 -4.89 -8.90
CA GLU A 140 21.33 -3.78 -8.38
C GLU A 140 21.25 -2.57 -9.33
N GLY A 141 21.15 -1.38 -8.75
CA GLY A 141 20.98 -0.13 -9.51
C GLY A 141 19.56 0.12 -10.02
N TYR A 142 18.60 -0.77 -9.70
CA TYR A 142 17.21 -0.60 -10.05
C TYR A 142 16.32 -0.60 -8.79
N GLU A 143 15.17 0.01 -8.91
CA GLU A 143 14.11 -0.02 -7.90
C GLU A 143 12.84 -0.59 -8.50
N TYR A 144 12.15 -1.39 -7.71
CA TYR A 144 10.87 -1.95 -8.06
C TYR A 144 9.80 -1.33 -7.17
N SER A 145 8.66 -0.95 -7.72
CA SER A 145 7.60 -0.33 -6.93
C SER A 145 7.17 -1.25 -5.78
N ARG A 146 7.34 -0.80 -4.55
CA ARG A 146 7.02 -1.57 -3.33
C ARG A 146 5.56 -2.01 -3.25
N LYS A 147 4.63 -1.28 -3.86
CA LYS A 147 3.21 -1.64 -3.90
C LYS A 147 2.89 -2.74 -4.92
N VAL A 148 3.84 -3.08 -5.77
CA VAL A 148 3.70 -4.08 -6.83
C VAL A 148 4.76 -5.18 -6.69
N SER A 149 5.44 -5.26 -5.53
CA SER A 149 6.55 -6.18 -5.30
C SER A 149 6.16 -7.66 -5.18
N SER A 150 4.88 -7.97 -5.12
CA SER A 150 4.39 -9.35 -5.18
C SER A 150 3.19 -9.43 -6.11
N PHE A 151 3.46 -9.74 -7.37
CA PHE A 151 2.39 -10.18 -8.26
C PHE A 151 2.10 -11.64 -7.94
N SER A 152 0.87 -11.94 -7.58
CA SER A 152 0.39 -13.30 -7.46
C SER A 152 -0.48 -13.63 -8.66
N TYR A 153 -0.17 -14.73 -9.31
CA TYR A 153 -0.88 -15.25 -10.46
C TYR A 153 -1.56 -16.54 -10.08
N SER A 154 -2.88 -16.56 -10.10
CA SER A 154 -3.66 -17.75 -9.78
C SER A 154 -3.70 -18.72 -10.95
N TYR A 155 -3.52 -19.99 -10.64
CA TYR A 155 -3.67 -21.12 -11.58
C TYR A 155 -4.84 -22.04 -11.19
N PHE A 156 -5.65 -21.58 -10.23
CA PHE A 156 -6.81 -22.33 -9.78
C PHE A 156 -7.92 -22.31 -10.83
N GLU A 157 -8.38 -23.49 -11.27
CA GLU A 157 -9.34 -23.61 -12.37
C GLU A 157 -10.69 -22.93 -12.12
N ALA A 158 -11.13 -22.86 -10.87
CA ALA A 158 -12.38 -22.19 -10.51
C ALA A 158 -12.24 -20.66 -10.39
N ASP A 159 -11.03 -20.10 -10.48
CA ASP A 159 -10.82 -18.67 -10.46
C ASP A 159 -11.00 -18.07 -11.86
N HIS A 160 -12.02 -17.23 -12.03
CA HIS A 160 -12.26 -16.48 -13.25
C HIS A 160 -11.14 -15.48 -13.61
N LYS A 161 -10.19 -15.25 -12.70
CA LYS A 161 -8.96 -14.45 -12.91
C LYS A 161 -7.73 -15.32 -13.10
N ARG A 162 -7.91 -16.60 -13.42
CA ARG A 162 -6.81 -17.53 -13.67
C ARG A 162 -5.84 -16.95 -14.70
N HIS A 163 -4.55 -17.01 -14.39
CA HIS A 163 -3.49 -16.65 -15.32
C HIS A 163 -3.44 -17.63 -16.50
N VAL A 164 -3.43 -17.09 -17.71
CA VAL A 164 -3.23 -17.85 -18.95
C VAL A 164 -1.82 -17.56 -19.44
N PRO A 165 -0.90 -18.55 -19.43
CA PRO A 165 0.47 -18.33 -19.88
C PRO A 165 0.52 -18.09 -21.39
N ASP A 166 1.25 -17.05 -21.81
CA ASP A 166 1.48 -16.75 -23.22
C ASP A 166 2.94 -16.31 -23.44
N SER A 167 3.72 -17.18 -24.06
CA SER A 167 5.14 -16.90 -24.35
C SER A 167 5.34 -15.81 -25.41
N LYS A 168 4.31 -15.52 -26.25
CA LYS A 168 4.38 -14.46 -27.27
C LYS A 168 4.02 -13.09 -26.69
N ASN A 169 3.22 -13.07 -25.61
CA ASN A 169 2.82 -11.87 -24.89
C ASN A 169 3.17 -12.00 -23.40
N PRO A 170 4.45 -11.96 -23.05
CA PRO A 170 4.90 -12.12 -21.66
C PRO A 170 4.41 -10.99 -20.79
N VAL A 171 4.25 -11.26 -19.50
CA VAL A 171 3.92 -10.24 -18.50
C VAL A 171 5.08 -9.26 -18.38
N ILE A 172 4.80 -7.97 -18.50
CA ILE A 172 5.81 -6.92 -18.44
C ILE A 172 6.00 -6.45 -16.99
N PHE A 173 7.26 -6.45 -16.55
CA PHE A 173 7.70 -5.92 -15.26
C PHE A 173 8.59 -4.71 -15.51
N VAL A 174 8.17 -3.55 -15.01
CA VAL A 174 8.94 -2.32 -15.14
C VAL A 174 9.79 -2.12 -13.89
N LEU A 175 11.13 -2.12 -14.07
CA LEU A 175 12.09 -1.75 -13.05
C LEU A 175 12.61 -0.34 -13.33
N TRP A 176 12.73 0.48 -12.29
CA TRP A 176 13.21 1.84 -12.45
C TRP A 176 14.71 1.91 -12.25
N LYS A 177 15.45 2.22 -13.32
CA LYS A 177 16.90 2.42 -13.26
C LYS A 177 17.18 3.67 -12.42
N LYS A 178 17.95 3.49 -11.33
CA LYS A 178 18.37 4.59 -10.47
C LYS A 178 19.35 5.51 -11.21
N GLN A 179 19.19 6.81 -11.00
CA GLN A 179 20.06 7.85 -11.55
C GLN A 179 21.14 8.29 -10.55
N GLY A 180 21.00 7.90 -9.28
CA GLY A 180 21.82 8.34 -8.16
C GLY A 180 21.17 9.46 -7.37
N ALA A 181 21.20 9.32 -6.04
CA ALA A 181 20.55 10.27 -5.14
C ALA A 181 21.24 11.63 -5.16
N GLU A 182 20.46 12.68 -5.27
CA GLU A 182 20.86 14.07 -5.08
C GLU A 182 20.71 14.51 -3.61
N ARG A 183 21.11 15.74 -3.31
CA ARG A 183 20.92 16.32 -1.97
C ARG A 183 19.50 16.83 -1.84
N LEU A 184 18.69 16.15 -1.05
CA LEU A 184 17.29 16.52 -0.80
C LEU A 184 17.11 17.09 0.61
N ILE A 185 16.23 18.07 0.75
CA ILE A 185 15.65 18.45 2.03
C ILE A 185 14.65 17.35 2.39
N HIS A 186 14.84 16.73 3.57
CA HIS A 186 13.93 15.71 4.07
C HIS A 186 13.53 15.99 5.52
N TYR A 187 12.24 15.93 5.77
CA TYR A 187 11.67 16.02 7.12
C TYR A 187 10.28 15.40 7.20
N ASP A 188 9.87 15.08 8.42
CA ASP A 188 8.50 14.71 8.78
C ASP A 188 7.96 15.76 9.76
N LYS A 189 6.76 16.29 9.51
CA LYS A 189 6.18 17.35 10.31
C LYS A 189 4.67 17.27 10.41
N VAL A 190 4.17 17.70 11.57
CA VAL A 190 2.74 17.80 11.86
C VAL A 190 2.42 19.24 12.28
N TRP A 191 1.42 19.81 11.62
CA TRP A 191 0.85 21.12 11.99
C TRP A 191 -0.58 20.93 12.45
N ARG A 192 -0.95 21.66 13.50
CA ARG A 192 -2.33 21.76 13.98
C ARG A 192 -2.80 23.20 13.83
N PHE A 193 -4.04 23.38 13.46
CA PHE A 193 -4.63 24.69 13.27
C PHE A 193 -6.14 24.65 13.42
N PRO A 194 -6.79 25.76 13.82
CA PRO A 194 -8.24 25.79 13.94
C PRO A 194 -8.92 25.63 12.57
N VAL A 195 -9.97 24.79 12.50
CA VAL A 195 -10.78 24.66 11.29
C VAL A 195 -11.60 25.93 11.05
N ASN A 196 -12.03 26.17 9.82
CA ASN A 196 -12.89 27.29 9.42
C ASN A 196 -12.28 28.69 9.68
N THR A 197 -10.96 28.80 9.89
CA THR A 197 -10.30 30.07 10.25
C THR A 197 -9.46 30.68 9.12
N GLY A 198 -9.43 30.06 7.96
CA GLY A 198 -8.63 30.49 6.82
C GLY A 198 -7.50 29.51 6.51
N PRO A 199 -6.68 29.81 5.48
CA PRO A 199 -5.66 28.91 5.00
C PRO A 199 -4.42 28.88 5.90
N MET A 200 -3.91 27.68 6.15
CA MET A 200 -2.56 27.46 6.64
C MET A 200 -1.58 27.49 5.46
N ARG A 201 -0.51 28.26 5.57
CA ARG A 201 0.50 28.44 4.54
C ARG A 201 1.81 27.81 4.98
N ILE A 202 2.38 26.93 4.17
CA ILE A 202 3.59 26.16 4.49
C ILE A 202 4.67 26.43 3.45
N ASP A 203 5.84 26.82 3.90
CA ASP A 203 7.07 26.83 3.12
C ASP A 203 7.71 25.44 3.17
N LEU A 204 7.77 24.75 2.04
CA LEU A 204 8.34 23.39 1.97
C LEU A 204 9.86 23.36 2.11
N LEU A 205 10.57 24.45 1.83
CA LEU A 205 12.03 24.49 2.02
C LEU A 205 12.41 24.46 3.50
N SER A 206 11.71 25.22 4.33
CA SER A 206 12.00 25.32 5.75
C SER A 206 11.11 24.42 6.63
N GLY A 207 10.00 23.92 6.09
CA GLY A 207 8.97 23.22 6.86
C GLY A 207 8.29 24.11 7.89
N LYS A 208 8.31 25.43 7.75
CA LYS A 208 7.71 26.40 8.66
C LYS A 208 6.42 26.97 8.09
N LEU A 209 5.57 27.50 8.99
CA LEU A 209 4.45 28.31 8.55
C LEU A 209 5.00 29.64 7.99
N ALA A 210 4.41 30.10 6.90
CA ALA A 210 4.83 31.31 6.19
C ALA A 210 3.64 32.24 5.99
N ASN A 211 3.90 33.55 6.05
CA ASN A 211 2.91 34.55 5.70
C ASN A 211 2.92 34.87 4.19
N GLN A 212 4.08 34.74 3.57
CA GLN A 212 4.34 34.96 2.14
C GLN A 212 5.23 33.83 1.61
N ASP A 213 5.31 33.68 0.30
CA ASP A 213 6.17 32.68 -0.38
C ASP A 213 5.92 31.22 0.06
N ALA A 214 4.67 30.90 0.38
CA ALA A 214 4.31 29.52 0.74
C ALA A 214 4.27 28.63 -0.51
N ASP A 215 4.75 27.40 -0.37
CA ASP A 215 4.62 26.38 -1.42
C ASP A 215 3.27 25.69 -1.36
N LEU A 216 2.73 25.43 -0.16
CA LEU A 216 1.42 24.84 0.04
C LEU A 216 0.50 25.76 0.83
N ILE A 217 -0.74 25.87 0.38
CA ILE A 217 -1.81 26.60 1.03
C ILE A 217 -2.92 25.59 1.32
N VAL A 218 -3.12 25.26 2.60
CA VAL A 218 -4.08 24.24 3.02
C VAL A 218 -5.26 24.89 3.73
N THR A 219 -6.46 24.65 3.23
CA THR A 219 -7.71 25.06 3.87
C THR A 219 -8.50 23.82 4.27
N VAL A 220 -8.96 23.79 5.51
CA VAL A 220 -9.83 22.74 6.02
C VAL A 220 -11.07 23.36 6.62
N SER A 221 -12.21 22.89 6.19
CA SER A 221 -13.51 23.25 6.76
C SER A 221 -14.32 22.02 7.12
N ARG A 222 -15.11 22.12 8.15
CA ARG A 222 -16.06 21.07 8.56
C ARG A 222 -17.29 21.65 9.23
N ASP A 223 -18.38 20.91 9.16
CA ASP A 223 -19.56 21.15 9.98
C ASP A 223 -19.27 20.84 11.45
N PRO A 224 -20.09 21.39 12.39
CA PRO A 224 -20.04 20.99 13.78
C PRO A 224 -20.13 19.47 13.93
N LEU A 225 -19.38 18.91 14.90
CA LEU A 225 -19.32 17.44 15.15
C LEU A 225 -20.65 16.84 15.61
N ARG A 226 -21.69 17.65 15.75
CA ARG A 226 -23.01 17.20 16.16
C ARG A 226 -23.67 16.39 15.04
N MET A 227 -23.52 15.08 15.10
CA MET A 227 -24.13 14.18 14.12
C MET A 227 -25.63 13.98 14.42
N PRO A 228 -26.50 14.10 13.41
CA PRO A 228 -27.89 13.69 13.57
C PRO A 228 -27.98 12.21 13.97
N PRO A 229 -28.99 11.81 14.77
CA PRO A 229 -29.18 10.40 15.11
C PRO A 229 -29.25 9.53 13.86
N GLY A 230 -28.54 8.41 13.87
CA GLY A 230 -28.49 7.45 12.74
C GLY A 230 -27.57 7.85 11.59
N THR A 231 -26.88 9.00 11.65
CA THR A 231 -25.85 9.37 10.68
C THR A 231 -24.46 9.00 11.18
N ARG A 232 -23.56 8.73 10.25
CA ARG A 232 -22.15 8.52 10.55
C ARG A 232 -21.31 9.53 9.75
N GLY A 233 -20.36 10.14 10.46
CA GLY A 233 -19.52 11.18 9.90
C GLY A 233 -20.19 12.56 9.89
N PHE A 234 -19.43 13.54 9.49
CA PHE A 234 -19.82 14.94 9.32
C PHE A 234 -19.37 15.42 7.94
N ALA A 235 -19.94 16.52 7.47
CA ALA A 235 -19.46 17.12 6.22
C ALA A 235 -18.14 17.82 6.48
N TRP A 236 -17.17 17.58 5.61
CA TRP A 236 -15.89 18.26 5.65
C TRP A 236 -15.23 18.35 4.28
N GLN A 237 -14.35 19.32 4.16
CA GLN A 237 -13.61 19.57 2.94
C GLN A 237 -12.17 19.94 3.29
N ALA A 238 -11.22 19.42 2.51
CA ALA A 238 -9.84 19.89 2.45
C ALA A 238 -9.53 20.39 1.04
N ARG A 239 -8.85 21.52 0.96
CA ARG A 239 -8.32 22.09 -0.27
C ARG A 239 -6.84 22.36 -0.09
N VAL A 240 -6.03 21.97 -1.05
CA VAL A 240 -4.59 22.21 -1.10
C VAL A 240 -4.30 22.94 -2.40
N ASP A 241 -3.80 24.15 -2.31
CA ASP A 241 -3.34 24.95 -3.44
C ASP A 241 -1.81 25.05 -3.43
N VAL A 242 -1.20 25.11 -4.62
CA VAL A 242 0.24 25.31 -4.80
C VAL A 242 0.46 26.63 -5.56
N GLU A 243 1.05 27.60 -4.90
CA GLU A 243 1.32 28.91 -5.49
C GLU A 243 2.51 28.83 -6.47
N GLY A 244 2.33 29.34 -7.68
CA GLY A 244 3.34 29.28 -8.74
C GLY A 244 3.72 27.85 -9.16
N GLY A 245 2.74 26.95 -9.16
CA GLY A 245 3.00 25.57 -9.52
C GLY A 245 1.77 24.68 -9.48
N GLY A 246 1.95 23.44 -8.99
CA GLY A 246 0.85 22.50 -8.83
C GLY A 246 1.27 21.21 -8.12
N LEU A 247 0.28 20.37 -7.89
CA LEU A 247 0.44 19.06 -7.29
C LEU A 247 -0.19 17.98 -8.18
N LEU A 248 0.38 16.80 -8.13
CA LEU A 248 -0.08 15.62 -8.84
C LEU A 248 -0.14 14.45 -7.87
N LEU A 249 -1.32 13.87 -7.68
CA LEU A 249 -1.46 12.66 -6.87
C LEU A 249 -0.78 11.48 -7.59
N ALA A 250 0.21 10.90 -6.94
CA ALA A 250 0.94 9.78 -7.47
C ALA A 250 0.07 8.50 -7.50
N ALA A 251 0.06 7.81 -8.62
CA ALA A 251 -0.57 6.51 -8.72
C ALA A 251 0.25 5.43 -7.98
N ALA A 252 -0.41 4.35 -7.58
CA ALA A 252 0.23 3.27 -6.82
C ALA A 252 1.40 2.59 -7.57
N ARG A 253 1.46 2.72 -8.90
CA ARG A 253 2.49 2.14 -9.77
C ARG A 253 3.55 3.15 -10.22
N ASP A 254 3.42 4.42 -9.81
CA ASP A 254 4.37 5.44 -10.20
C ASP A 254 5.73 5.22 -9.53
N TYR A 255 6.77 5.66 -10.20
CA TYR A 255 8.09 5.76 -9.62
C TYR A 255 8.20 7.02 -8.78
N TYR A 256 8.22 6.85 -7.46
CA TYR A 256 8.13 7.98 -6.53
C TYR A 256 9.41 8.82 -6.43
N ASN A 257 10.50 8.35 -7.01
CA ASN A 257 11.80 9.01 -6.93
C ASN A 257 12.13 9.86 -8.17
N MET A 258 11.15 10.09 -9.05
CA MET A 258 11.27 11.01 -10.18
C MET A 258 9.97 11.79 -10.33
N ALA A 259 10.03 13.10 -10.14
CA ALA A 259 8.88 13.96 -10.37
C ALA A 259 8.50 13.99 -11.86
N PRO A 260 7.22 13.80 -12.22
CA PRO A 260 6.75 13.92 -13.61
C PRO A 260 7.05 15.27 -14.23
N GLU A 261 7.09 15.33 -15.58
CA GLU A 261 7.33 16.59 -16.30
C GLU A 261 6.11 17.51 -16.34
N ALA A 262 4.93 16.92 -16.36
CA ALA A 262 3.68 17.62 -16.61
C ALA A 262 2.53 17.05 -15.78
N SER A 263 1.32 17.54 -16.05
CA SER A 263 0.06 17.09 -15.42
C SER A 263 -0.14 17.54 -13.97
N TYR A 264 0.54 18.60 -13.56
CA TYR A 264 0.32 19.22 -12.26
C TYR A 264 -0.97 20.07 -12.29
N SER A 265 -1.82 19.87 -11.29
CA SER A 265 -3.00 20.71 -11.04
C SER A 265 -2.65 21.77 -10.00
N PRO A 266 -3.07 23.02 -10.14
CA PRO A 266 -2.80 24.03 -9.11
C PRO A 266 -3.53 23.75 -7.79
N THR A 267 -4.56 22.89 -7.81
CA THR A 267 -5.43 22.62 -6.68
C THR A 267 -5.75 21.14 -6.57
N PHE A 268 -5.78 20.62 -5.35
CA PHE A 268 -6.39 19.36 -4.97
C PHE A 268 -7.53 19.61 -3.99
N GLU A 269 -8.67 18.97 -4.21
CA GLU A 269 -9.82 19.03 -3.31
C GLU A 269 -10.27 17.63 -2.88
N HIS A 270 -10.65 17.52 -1.61
CA HIS A 270 -11.31 16.36 -1.05
C HIS A 270 -12.56 16.80 -0.27
N LYS A 271 -13.68 16.12 -0.51
CA LYS A 271 -14.97 16.42 0.15
C LYS A 271 -15.60 15.13 0.64
N GLU A 272 -16.11 15.18 1.87
CA GLU A 272 -16.90 14.12 2.47
C GLU A 272 -18.25 14.67 2.92
N THR A 273 -19.26 13.85 2.76
CA THR A 273 -20.63 14.16 3.25
C THR A 273 -21.07 13.10 4.25
N PRO A 274 -21.84 13.47 5.29
CA PRO A 274 -22.37 12.50 6.24
C PRO A 274 -23.20 11.45 5.51
N GLN A 275 -23.08 10.21 5.96
CA GLN A 275 -23.82 9.09 5.39
C GLN A 275 -24.90 8.62 6.37
N ASN A 276 -26.10 8.44 5.85
CA ASN A 276 -27.20 7.81 6.60
C ASN A 276 -27.44 6.43 5.96
N PRO A 277 -26.94 5.35 6.57
CA PRO A 277 -27.17 4.02 6.03
C PRO A 277 -28.62 3.63 6.33
N THR A 278 -29.45 3.67 5.31
CA THR A 278 -30.80 3.11 5.36
C THR A 278 -30.80 1.58 5.28
N ASP A 279 -29.64 0.99 4.98
CA ASP A 279 -29.46 -0.45 4.80
C ASP A 279 -28.09 -0.89 5.36
N TYR A 280 -28.09 -1.92 6.21
CA TYR A 280 -26.89 -2.55 6.78
C TYR A 280 -25.97 -3.19 5.71
N SER A 281 -26.44 -3.38 4.49
CA SER A 281 -25.66 -3.87 3.36
C SER A 281 -24.82 -2.78 2.69
N THR A 282 -25.09 -1.50 2.97
CA THR A 282 -24.38 -0.38 2.36
C THR A 282 -22.98 -0.23 2.96
N LYS A 283 -21.96 -0.40 2.14
CA LYS A 283 -20.58 -0.22 2.56
C LYS A 283 -20.32 1.25 2.92
N TRP A 284 -19.82 1.48 4.14
CA TRP A 284 -19.38 2.80 4.57
C TRP A 284 -18.24 3.30 3.71
N THR A 285 -18.39 4.45 3.09
CA THR A 285 -17.38 5.09 2.24
C THR A 285 -16.85 6.39 2.82
N TRP A 286 -17.52 6.94 3.86
CA TRP A 286 -17.07 8.15 4.55
C TRP A 286 -15.69 7.97 5.18
N LYS A 287 -14.84 8.96 5.00
CA LYS A 287 -13.46 8.95 5.49
C LYS A 287 -13.26 10.08 6.48
N GLU A 288 -12.61 9.76 7.59
CA GLU A 288 -12.22 10.74 8.62
C GLU A 288 -10.95 11.52 8.28
N GLU A 289 -10.25 11.13 7.21
CA GLU A 289 -9.05 11.79 6.73
C GLU A 289 -8.87 11.57 5.22
N THR A 290 -8.08 12.42 4.61
CA THR A 290 -7.55 12.19 3.27
C THR A 290 -6.04 12.08 3.32
N SER A 291 -5.48 11.16 2.52
CA SER A 291 -4.04 10.96 2.45
C SER A 291 -3.60 10.52 1.07
N GLY A 292 -2.38 10.85 0.70
CA GLY A 292 -1.79 10.43 -0.56
C GLY A 292 -0.34 10.87 -0.69
N ILE A 293 0.35 10.28 -1.65
CA ILE A 293 1.67 10.74 -2.07
C ILE A 293 1.45 11.69 -3.25
N PHE A 294 1.96 12.90 -3.12
CA PHE A 294 1.87 13.93 -4.14
C PHE A 294 3.26 14.30 -4.64
N PHE A 295 3.38 14.46 -5.95
CA PHE A 295 4.44 15.25 -6.53
C PHE A 295 4.03 16.70 -6.54
N ILE A 296 4.94 17.58 -6.15
CA ILE A 296 4.72 19.03 -6.12
C ILE A 296 5.79 19.69 -6.95
N SER A 297 5.34 20.56 -7.86
CA SER A 297 6.18 21.54 -8.53
C SER A 297 5.81 22.91 -7.96
N SER A 298 6.75 23.65 -7.39
CA SER A 298 6.49 24.95 -6.79
C SER A 298 7.48 26.02 -7.25
N ARG A 299 7.21 27.29 -6.89
CA ARG A 299 8.07 28.44 -7.22
C ARG A 299 8.39 28.55 -8.72
N ASN A 300 7.36 28.38 -9.56
CA ASN A 300 7.47 28.38 -11.03
C ASN A 300 8.43 27.29 -11.57
N GLY A 301 8.35 26.08 -11.02
CA GLY A 301 9.14 24.94 -11.44
C GLY A 301 10.59 24.94 -10.92
N LYS A 302 10.92 25.82 -9.99
CA LYS A 302 12.27 25.87 -9.38
C LYS A 302 12.49 24.78 -8.34
N ASN A 303 11.43 24.23 -7.74
CA ASN A 303 11.49 23.18 -6.76
C ASN A 303 10.57 22.03 -7.14
N PHE A 304 11.07 20.81 -6.96
CA PHE A 304 10.26 19.60 -7.06
C PHE A 304 10.29 18.85 -5.74
N ALA A 305 9.15 18.37 -5.30
CA ALA A 305 9.04 17.58 -4.08
C ALA A 305 8.17 16.35 -4.29
N ARG A 306 8.43 15.32 -3.49
CA ARG A 306 7.48 14.27 -3.15
C ARG A 306 7.01 14.51 -1.73
N VAL A 307 5.71 14.52 -1.52
CA VAL A 307 5.10 14.77 -0.22
C VAL A 307 4.11 13.65 0.08
N ASN A 308 4.34 12.91 1.16
CA ASN A 308 3.33 12.03 1.73
C ASN A 308 2.45 12.87 2.66
N LEU A 309 1.29 13.28 2.16
CA LEU A 309 0.40 14.22 2.81
C LEU A 309 -0.78 13.49 3.45
N ARG A 310 -1.12 13.88 4.68
CA ARG A 310 -2.32 13.46 5.39
C ARG A 310 -3.01 14.66 6.01
N ILE A 311 -4.30 14.79 5.78
CA ILE A 311 -5.13 15.87 6.31
C ILE A 311 -6.30 15.26 7.07
N LYS A 312 -6.45 15.69 8.32
CA LYS A 312 -7.52 15.27 9.21
C LYS A 312 -8.29 16.50 9.70
N PRO A 313 -9.61 16.58 9.47
CA PRO A 313 -10.42 17.74 9.85
C PRO A 313 -10.74 17.81 11.34
N ASP A 314 -10.46 16.76 12.08
CA ASP A 314 -10.75 16.65 13.50
C ASP A 314 -9.69 15.77 14.17
N VAL A 315 -8.99 16.31 15.15
CA VAL A 315 -7.85 15.63 15.78
C VAL A 315 -8.29 14.75 16.96
N ASP A 316 -9.12 15.28 17.84
CA ASP A 316 -9.36 14.69 19.15
C ASP A 316 -10.79 14.18 19.38
N HIS A 317 -11.69 14.37 18.41
CA HIS A 317 -13.11 13.97 18.46
C HIS A 317 -13.86 14.51 19.70
N LYS A 318 -13.39 15.60 20.29
CA LYS A 318 -14.01 16.22 21.48
C LYS A 318 -14.88 17.39 21.09
N GLU A 319 -16.07 17.44 21.68
CA GLU A 319 -16.99 18.57 21.50
C GLU A 319 -16.33 19.85 22.05
N GLY A 320 -16.22 20.87 21.18
CA GLY A 320 -15.59 22.15 21.52
C GLY A 320 -14.14 22.31 21.04
N GLU A 321 -13.45 21.25 20.65
CA GLU A 321 -12.14 21.33 20.02
C GLU A 321 -12.31 21.46 18.49
N ASN A 322 -11.77 22.53 17.93
CA ASN A 322 -11.93 22.88 16.51
C ASN A 322 -10.57 22.82 15.78
N GLU A 323 -9.79 21.76 16.00
CA GLU A 323 -8.48 21.62 15.38
C GLU A 323 -8.48 20.63 14.22
N ALA A 324 -7.91 21.06 13.10
CA ALA A 324 -7.47 20.19 12.02
C ALA A 324 -5.99 19.88 12.15
N MET A 325 -5.56 18.81 11.49
CA MET A 325 -4.17 18.38 11.41
C MET A 325 -3.76 18.22 9.94
N VAL A 326 -2.57 18.70 9.64
CA VAL A 326 -1.83 18.36 8.42
C VAL A 326 -0.54 17.69 8.84
N ALA A 327 -0.30 16.48 8.35
CA ALA A 327 0.97 15.78 8.50
C ALA A 327 1.60 15.61 7.11
N ALA A 328 2.89 15.89 7.00
CA ALA A 328 3.61 15.74 5.75
C ALA A 328 5.01 15.22 5.97
N GLU A 329 5.36 14.14 5.27
CA GLU A 329 6.73 13.71 5.07
C GLU A 329 7.20 14.20 3.71
N VAL A 330 8.27 14.97 3.68
CA VAL A 330 8.71 15.76 2.52
C VAL A 330 10.08 15.31 2.06
N TRP A 331 10.23 15.09 0.75
CA TRP A 331 11.50 14.96 0.04
C TRP A 331 11.51 16.03 -1.06
N LEU A 332 12.27 17.08 -0.85
CA LEU A 332 12.30 18.23 -1.75
C LEU A 332 13.68 18.40 -2.36
N ASN A 333 13.73 18.55 -3.69
CA ASN A 333 14.95 18.95 -4.38
C ASN A 333 15.00 20.47 -4.53
N PRO A 334 15.90 21.16 -3.82
CA PRO A 334 15.96 22.62 -3.83
C PRO A 334 16.66 23.19 -5.08
N ASN A 335 17.24 22.32 -5.92
CA ASN A 335 18.01 22.74 -7.09
C ASN A 335 17.22 22.70 -8.41
N GLY A 336 15.90 22.41 -8.33
CA GLY A 336 15.04 22.34 -9.52
C GLY A 336 15.16 21.02 -10.30
N SER A 337 15.92 20.04 -9.80
CA SER A 337 15.95 18.72 -10.39
C SER A 337 14.71 17.92 -10.02
N ARG A 338 14.19 17.15 -10.98
CA ARG A 338 13.07 16.25 -10.77
C ARG A 338 13.49 14.93 -10.10
N ASN A 339 14.79 14.70 -9.91
CA ASN A 339 15.31 13.53 -9.21
C ASN A 339 15.03 13.66 -7.72
N LEU A 340 14.23 12.73 -7.20
CA LEU A 340 13.81 12.62 -5.80
C LEU A 340 14.32 11.33 -5.16
N GLU A 341 15.35 10.70 -5.74
CA GLU A 341 16.04 9.59 -5.12
C GLU A 341 16.70 10.05 -3.83
N PHE A 342 16.37 9.37 -2.74
CA PHE A 342 16.80 9.77 -1.41
C PHE A 342 17.91 8.87 -0.87
N ASP A 343 18.96 9.53 -0.39
CA ASP A 343 20.03 8.93 0.39
C ASP A 343 20.13 9.71 1.72
N PRO A 344 19.88 9.07 2.87
CA PRO A 344 19.98 9.72 4.18
C PRO A 344 21.34 10.38 4.44
N ALA A 345 22.43 9.83 3.87
CA ALA A 345 23.77 10.41 4.03
C ALA A 345 23.96 11.74 3.28
N LYS A 346 23.08 12.03 2.31
CA LYS A 346 23.08 13.26 1.51
C LYS A 346 22.00 14.25 1.92
N ALA A 347 21.18 13.90 2.92
CA ALA A 347 20.05 14.72 3.35
C ALA A 347 20.51 16.11 3.81
N ILE A 348 19.72 17.13 3.47
CA ILE A 348 19.89 18.51 3.92
C ILE A 348 18.87 18.75 5.03
N THR A 349 19.34 19.25 6.17
CA THR A 349 18.45 19.74 7.21
C THR A 349 17.74 21.01 6.74
N PRO A 350 16.42 21.16 6.94
CA PRO A 350 15.71 22.40 6.63
C PRO A 350 16.33 23.60 7.35
N PRO A 351 16.41 24.76 6.73
CA PRO A 351 16.98 25.99 7.31
C PRO A 351 16.15 26.59 8.47
#